data_3f96d67a292c6a0c6da4e209eba0ddb2
#
_entry.id   3f96d67a292c6a0c6da4e209eba0ddb2
#
_cell.length_a   1.000
_cell.length_b   1.000
_cell.length_c   1.000
_cell.angle_alpha   90.00
_cell.angle_beta   90.00
_cell.angle_gamma   90.00
#
_symmetry.space_group_name_H-M   'P 1'
#
loop_
_entity.id
_entity.type
_entity.pdbx_description
1 polymer ?
#
loop_
_entity_poly.entity_id
_entity_poly.type
_entity_poly.pdbx_seq_one_letter_code
_entity_poly.pdbx_strand_id
1 'polypeptide(L)'
;MVQVLWDPEKRQANLDKHGLDFMDCLMVLDSPYRLDVQATRNREVRTQSFAYVFDVLTVLTVVHVWRESTMRIISFRPASQEERTAYHDWLENDFHDAP
;
A
#
# COMPACT_ATOMS: atom_id res chain seq x y z
N MET A 1 -15.86 9.13 -7.56
CA MET A 1 -15.52 8.08 -6.57
C MET A 1 -14.64 7.04 -7.23
N VAL A 2 -13.53 6.69 -6.60
CA VAL A 2 -12.62 5.66 -7.12
C VAL A 2 -13.20 4.28 -6.83
N GLN A 3 -13.25 3.44 -7.86
CA GLN A 3 -13.66 2.06 -7.69
C GLN A 3 -12.41 1.20 -7.36
N VAL A 4 -12.48 0.45 -6.27
CA VAL A 4 -11.40 -0.45 -5.83
C VAL A 4 -11.85 -1.88 -6.09
N LEU A 5 -11.06 -2.62 -6.85
CA LEU A 5 -11.35 -3.99 -7.25
C LEU A 5 -10.20 -4.93 -6.91
N TRP A 6 -10.49 -6.21 -6.84
CA TRP A 6 -9.49 -7.26 -6.67
C TRP A 6 -10.02 -8.58 -7.20
N ASP A 7 -9.09 -9.51 -7.41
CA ASP A 7 -9.40 -10.90 -7.74
C ASP A 7 -9.69 -11.66 -6.44
N PRO A 8 -10.86 -12.30 -6.30
CA PRO A 8 -11.20 -13.03 -5.07
C PRO A 8 -10.18 -14.12 -4.68
N GLU A 9 -9.59 -14.79 -5.66
CA GLU A 9 -8.59 -15.82 -5.38
C GLU A 9 -7.31 -15.20 -4.81
N LYS A 10 -6.89 -14.04 -5.34
CA LYS A 10 -5.72 -13.32 -4.83
C LYS A 10 -5.99 -12.76 -3.43
N ARG A 11 -7.20 -12.29 -3.18
CA ARG A 11 -7.61 -11.84 -1.85
C ARG A 11 -7.45 -12.96 -0.83
N GLN A 12 -7.96 -14.16 -1.16
CA GLN A 12 -7.87 -15.31 -0.26
C GLN A 12 -6.42 -15.74 -0.04
N ALA A 13 -5.63 -15.84 -1.12
CA ALA A 13 -4.22 -16.21 -1.03
C ALA A 13 -3.42 -15.20 -0.20
N ASN A 14 -3.71 -13.92 -0.34
CA ASN A 14 -3.06 -12.88 0.44
C ASN A 14 -3.42 -12.98 1.92
N LEU A 15 -4.69 -13.25 2.23
CA LEU A 15 -5.14 -13.45 3.60
C LEU A 15 -4.45 -14.64 4.24
N ASP A 16 -4.34 -15.76 3.50
CA ASP A 16 -3.67 -16.97 3.99
C ASP A 16 -2.19 -16.74 4.25
N LYS A 17 -1.53 -15.96 3.38
CA LYS A 17 -0.09 -15.74 3.45
C LYS A 17 0.29 -14.67 4.48
N HIS A 18 -0.45 -13.58 4.54
CA HIS A 18 -0.08 -12.40 5.33
C HIS A 18 -1.02 -12.09 6.49
N GLY A 19 -2.17 -12.75 6.55
CA GLY A 19 -3.18 -12.44 7.57
C GLY A 19 -3.87 -11.10 7.36
N LEU A 20 -3.75 -10.51 6.17
CA LEU A 20 -4.33 -9.22 5.83
C LEU A 20 -5.33 -9.37 4.69
N ASP A 21 -6.52 -8.80 4.90
CA ASP A 21 -7.62 -8.86 3.94
C ASP A 21 -7.60 -7.61 3.06
N PHE A 22 -7.72 -7.79 1.75
CA PHE A 22 -7.79 -6.66 0.81
C PHE A 22 -8.92 -5.68 1.17
N MET A 23 -9.98 -6.15 1.80
CA MET A 23 -11.08 -5.28 2.22
C MET A 23 -10.64 -4.21 3.21
N ASP A 24 -9.53 -4.43 3.91
CA ASP A 24 -9.01 -3.49 4.91
C ASP A 24 -7.92 -2.56 4.34
N CYS A 25 -7.73 -2.54 3.02
CA CYS A 25 -6.66 -1.75 2.40
C CYS A 25 -6.79 -0.24 2.63
N LEU A 26 -7.98 0.25 2.95
CA LEU A 26 -8.20 1.67 3.24
C LEU A 26 -7.47 2.13 4.50
N MET A 27 -7.09 1.21 5.39
CA MET A 27 -6.21 1.54 6.52
C MET A 27 -4.92 2.21 6.07
N VAL A 28 -4.44 1.85 4.88
CA VAL A 28 -3.26 2.45 4.26
C VAL A 28 -3.65 3.55 3.30
N LEU A 29 -4.58 3.27 2.38
CA LEU A 29 -4.90 4.16 1.26
C LEU A 29 -5.55 5.47 1.70
N ASP A 30 -6.25 5.48 2.82
CA ASP A 30 -6.86 6.70 3.36
C ASP A 30 -5.98 7.40 4.40
N SER A 31 -4.79 6.89 4.67
CA SER A 31 -3.90 7.52 5.65
C SER A 31 -3.39 8.88 5.14
N PRO A 32 -3.44 9.94 5.99
CA PRO A 32 -2.84 11.22 5.62
C PRO A 32 -1.30 11.16 5.60
N TYR A 33 -0.72 10.11 6.15
CA TYR A 33 0.73 9.90 6.20
C TYR A 33 1.14 8.76 5.27
N ARG A 34 0.56 8.71 4.09
CA ARG A 34 0.83 7.68 3.10
C ARG A 34 1.96 8.11 2.17
N LEU A 35 2.93 7.24 2.00
CA LEU A 35 3.98 7.40 0.98
C LEU A 35 3.68 6.48 -0.19
N ASP A 36 3.66 7.02 -1.40
CA ASP A 36 3.48 6.26 -2.63
C ASP A 36 4.80 6.18 -3.38
N VAL A 37 5.19 4.98 -3.78
CA VAL A 37 6.37 4.73 -4.60
C VAL A 37 5.96 3.93 -5.83
N GLN A 38 6.37 4.38 -7.00
CA GLN A 38 6.06 3.68 -8.25
C GLN A 38 7.18 2.74 -8.64
N ALA A 39 6.81 1.58 -9.15
CA ALA A 39 7.72 0.60 -9.71
C ALA A 39 7.11 0.02 -10.97
N THR A 40 7.96 -0.29 -11.97
CA THR A 40 7.48 -0.88 -13.22
C THR A 40 7.84 -2.36 -13.23
N ARG A 41 6.84 -3.19 -13.52
CA ARG A 41 7.02 -4.62 -13.66
C ARG A 41 6.22 -5.11 -14.87
N ASN A 42 6.88 -5.82 -15.79
CA ASN A 42 6.23 -6.33 -17.01
C ASN A 42 5.50 -5.23 -17.78
N ARG A 43 6.16 -4.06 -17.94
CA ARG A 43 5.62 -2.87 -18.63
C ARG A 43 4.39 -2.24 -17.96
N GLU A 44 4.05 -2.68 -16.73
CA GLU A 44 2.95 -2.10 -15.99
C GLU A 44 3.50 -1.31 -14.80
N VAL A 45 3.03 -0.09 -14.65
CA VAL A 45 3.38 0.74 -13.50
C VAL A 45 2.52 0.32 -12.31
N ARG A 46 3.18 -0.12 -11.25
CA ARG A 46 2.54 -0.45 -9.97
C ARG A 46 2.87 0.64 -8.97
N THR A 47 1.91 0.95 -8.11
CA THR A 47 2.13 1.85 -6.99
C THR A 47 2.18 1.03 -5.73
N GLN A 48 3.22 1.28 -4.92
CA GLN A 48 3.34 0.72 -3.58
C GLN A 48 3.01 1.85 -2.60
N SER A 49 1.95 1.69 -1.83
CA SER A 49 1.52 2.69 -0.85
C SER A 49 1.84 2.17 0.54
N PHE A 50 2.59 2.95 1.31
CA PHE A 50 3.02 2.58 2.66
C PHE A 50 2.41 3.53 3.67
N ALA A 51 1.96 2.99 4.79
CA ALA A 51 1.55 3.80 5.92
C ALA A 51 1.68 3.01 7.22
N TYR A 52 2.01 3.72 8.30
CA TYR A 52 1.95 3.14 9.63
C TYR A 52 0.49 3.00 10.04
N VAL A 53 0.12 1.81 10.51
CA VAL A 53 -1.24 1.50 10.93
C VAL A 53 -1.24 1.24 12.43
N PHE A 54 -1.89 2.12 13.18
CA PHE A 54 -1.88 2.06 14.65
C PHE A 54 -2.53 0.79 15.20
N ASP A 55 -3.55 0.27 14.51
CA ASP A 55 -4.25 -0.93 14.98
C ASP A 55 -3.35 -2.17 15.00
N VAL A 56 -2.34 -2.21 14.14
CA VAL A 56 -1.39 -3.32 14.05
C VAL A 56 0.04 -2.93 14.43
N LEU A 57 0.25 -1.66 14.77
CA LEU A 57 1.53 -1.11 15.26
C LEU A 57 2.70 -1.37 14.30
N THR A 58 2.45 -1.27 13.00
CA THR A 58 3.50 -1.48 12.01
C THR A 58 3.16 -0.78 10.71
N VAL A 59 4.15 -0.68 9.81
CA VAL A 59 3.95 -0.15 8.46
C VAL A 59 3.43 -1.26 7.57
N LEU A 60 2.32 -0.99 6.89
CA LEU A 60 1.74 -1.92 5.92
C LEU A 60 1.89 -1.36 4.51
N THR A 61 1.99 -2.24 3.54
CA THR A 61 2.14 -1.91 2.13
C THR A 61 0.97 -2.45 1.33
N VAL A 62 0.33 -1.59 0.55
CA VAL A 62 -0.67 -1.99 -0.46
C VAL A 62 -0.03 -1.79 -1.82
N VAL A 63 0.04 -2.85 -2.61
CA VAL A 63 0.49 -2.78 -4.01
C VAL A 63 -0.75 -2.76 -4.88
N HIS A 64 -0.84 -1.76 -5.76
CA HIS A 64 -2.01 -1.60 -6.61
C HIS A 64 -1.64 -1.06 -7.99
N VAL A 65 -2.55 -1.22 -8.94
CA VAL A 65 -2.41 -0.69 -10.29
C VAL A 65 -3.66 0.11 -10.64
N TRP A 66 -3.48 1.16 -11.43
CA TRP A 66 -4.59 1.92 -11.98
C TRP A 66 -4.86 1.43 -13.41
N ARG A 67 -6.12 1.13 -13.69
CA ARG A 67 -6.59 0.82 -15.03
C ARG A 67 -7.82 1.66 -15.28
N GLU A 68 -7.65 2.68 -16.14
CA GLU A 68 -8.67 3.70 -16.37
C GLU A 68 -8.97 4.40 -15.03
N SER A 69 -10.18 4.40 -14.55
CA SER A 69 -10.55 5.03 -13.29
C SER A 69 -10.68 4.02 -12.14
N THR A 70 -10.15 2.81 -12.32
CA THR A 70 -10.28 1.71 -11.38
C THR A 70 -8.93 1.38 -10.76
N MET A 71 -8.89 1.26 -9.44
CA MET A 71 -7.72 0.78 -8.71
C MET A 71 -7.87 -0.72 -8.44
N ARG A 72 -6.91 -1.52 -8.90
CA ARG A 72 -6.89 -2.96 -8.63
C ARG A 72 -5.84 -3.28 -7.60
N ILE A 73 -6.25 -3.92 -6.51
CA ILE A 73 -5.35 -4.35 -5.44
C ILE A 73 -4.63 -5.63 -5.87
N ILE A 74 -3.31 -5.62 -5.74
CA ILE A 74 -2.45 -6.75 -6.09
C ILE A 74 -1.96 -7.48 -4.85
N SER A 75 -1.58 -6.73 -3.80
CA SER A 75 -1.04 -7.32 -2.58
C SER A 75 -1.26 -6.37 -1.40
N PHE A 76 -1.46 -6.94 -0.22
CA PHE A 76 -1.56 -6.19 1.03
C PHE A 76 -0.77 -6.95 2.08
N ARG A 77 0.36 -6.39 2.52
CA ARG A 77 1.35 -7.11 3.32
C ARG A 77 2.08 -6.17 4.27
N PRO A 78 2.73 -6.72 5.30
CA PRO A 78 3.66 -5.90 6.09
C PRO A 78 4.77 -5.36 5.21
N ALA A 79 5.23 -4.15 5.50
CA ALA A 79 6.30 -3.52 4.74
C ALA A 79 7.62 -4.27 4.94
N SER A 80 8.43 -4.32 3.87
CA SER A 80 9.79 -4.83 3.96
C SER A 80 10.67 -3.86 4.75
N GLN A 81 11.88 -4.29 5.11
CA GLN A 81 12.85 -3.42 5.79
C GLN A 81 13.17 -2.18 4.96
N GLU A 82 13.37 -2.35 3.66
CA GLU A 82 13.65 -1.23 2.76
C GLU A 82 12.48 -0.26 2.69
N GLU A 83 11.27 -0.78 2.65
CA GLU A 83 10.06 0.03 2.62
C GLU A 83 9.88 0.81 3.92
N ARG A 84 10.12 0.17 5.06
CA ARG A 84 10.05 0.85 6.36
C ARG A 84 11.08 1.96 6.46
N THR A 85 12.31 1.71 6.01
CA THR A 85 13.37 2.71 6.01
C THR A 85 13.00 3.91 5.14
N ALA A 86 12.51 3.66 3.92
CA ALA A 86 12.07 4.72 3.02
C ALA A 86 10.93 5.54 3.63
N TYR A 87 9.99 4.86 4.28
CA TYR A 87 8.85 5.51 4.91
C TYR A 87 9.27 6.43 6.06
N HIS A 88 10.15 5.95 6.94
CA HIS A 88 10.62 6.75 8.07
C HIS A 88 11.49 7.92 7.61
N ASP A 89 12.33 7.72 6.61
CA ASP A 89 13.13 8.81 6.03
C ASP A 89 12.22 9.89 5.43
N TRP A 90 11.17 9.49 4.74
CA TRP A 90 10.21 10.43 4.18
C TRP A 90 9.50 11.22 5.28
N LEU A 91 9.06 10.56 6.35
CA LEU A 91 8.41 11.24 7.47
C LEU A 91 9.33 12.27 8.11
N GLU A 92 10.61 11.95 8.30
CA GLU A 92 11.56 12.84 8.97
C GLU A 92 12.02 13.99 8.07
N ASN A 93 12.29 13.71 6.80
CA ASN A 93 12.96 14.67 5.94
C ASN A 93 12.02 15.44 5.02
N ASP A 94 10.96 14.81 4.54
CA ASP A 94 10.08 15.42 3.55
C ASP A 94 8.77 15.87 4.18
N PHE A 95 8.17 15.04 5.02
CA PHE A 95 6.87 15.35 5.60
C PHE A 95 6.97 16.46 6.64
N HIS A 96 7.98 16.43 7.52
CA HIS A 96 8.15 17.44 8.57
C HIS A 96 8.62 18.80 8.04
N ASP A 97 9.23 18.83 6.87
CA ASP A 97 9.66 20.07 6.23
C ASP A 97 8.54 20.72 5.43
N ALA A 98 7.40 20.08 5.30
CA ALA A 98 6.24 20.67 4.63
C ALA A 98 5.68 21.80 5.47
N PRO A 99 5.43 22.95 4.86
CA PRO A 99 4.88 24.10 5.58
C PRO A 99 3.48 23.88 6.09
#